data_ebc6ae09ecc3453b62abe9ab870f8dbc
#
_entry.id   ebc6ae09ecc3453b62abe9ab870f8dbc
#
_cell.length_a   1.000
_cell.length_b   1.000
_cell.length_c   1.000
_cell.angle_alpha   90.00
_cell.angle_beta   90.00
_cell.angle_gamma   90.00
#
_symmetry.space_group_name_H-M   'P 1'
#
loop_
_entity.id
_entity.type
_entity.pdbx_description
1 polymer ?
#
loop_
_entity_poly.entity_id
_entity_poly.type
_entity_poly.pdbx_seq_one_letter_code
_entity_poly.pdbx_strand_id
1 'polypeptide(L)'
;MIRDFNRCNNPAWNKFNSSVVRWNIGQHPQIYRDFIQNPSSPVKRFHGDQDWLFAQVKKDFNFWPDEWIQSYKWEMRGRPPMVRNKEGIKDFISPGVPKIHPQTSIAVFHGDPQPKHCQDPWCKENWK
;
A
#
# COMPACT_ATOMS: atom_id res chain seq x y z
N MET A 1 -1.58 2.91 11.50
CA MET A 1 -1.64 2.25 10.16
C MET A 1 -1.99 3.28 9.12
N ILE A 2 -1.71 3.02 7.85
CA ILE A 2 -2.18 3.89 6.77
C ILE A 2 -3.58 3.49 6.30
N ARG A 3 -4.38 4.46 5.89
CA ARG A 3 -5.66 4.20 5.27
C ARG A 3 -5.46 3.68 3.85
N ASP A 4 -6.19 2.64 3.47
CA ASP A 4 -6.06 2.01 2.16
C ASP A 4 -6.29 3.03 1.01
N PHE A 5 -5.52 2.89 -0.05
CA PHE A 5 -5.55 3.83 -1.18
C PHE A 5 -6.86 3.82 -1.97
N ASN A 6 -7.75 2.85 -1.76
CA ASN A 6 -9.12 2.92 -2.27
C ASN A 6 -9.89 4.15 -1.74
N ARG A 7 -9.41 4.82 -0.69
CA ARG A 7 -9.92 6.13 -0.26
C ARG A 7 -9.92 7.17 -1.39
N CYS A 8 -8.98 7.06 -2.32
CA CYS A 8 -8.93 7.95 -3.50
C CYS A 8 -10.10 7.74 -4.47
N ASN A 9 -10.78 6.59 -4.42
CA ASN A 9 -11.98 6.29 -5.21
C ASN A 9 -13.25 6.49 -4.39
N ASN A 10 -13.18 6.18 -3.11
CA ASN A 10 -14.30 6.26 -2.18
C ASN A 10 -13.80 6.86 -0.85
N PRO A 11 -14.04 8.15 -0.59
CA PRO A 11 -13.62 8.80 0.66
C PRO A 11 -14.15 8.13 1.95
N ALA A 12 -15.26 7.40 1.85
CA ALA A 12 -15.81 6.64 2.98
C ALA A 12 -15.09 5.29 3.21
N TRP A 13 -14.11 4.93 2.38
CA TRP A 13 -13.33 3.71 2.55
C TRP A 13 -12.47 3.78 3.81
N ASN A 14 -12.74 2.91 4.77
CA ASN A 14 -12.17 2.95 6.12
C ASN A 14 -11.30 1.73 6.48
N LYS A 15 -10.96 0.90 5.50
CA LYS A 15 -9.98 -0.17 5.69
C LYS A 15 -8.56 0.41 5.69
N PHE A 16 -7.64 -0.25 6.38
CA PHE A 16 -6.23 0.10 6.30
C PHE A 16 -5.51 -0.69 5.20
N ASN A 17 -4.35 -0.19 4.82
CA ASN A 17 -3.39 -0.91 3.99
C ASN A 17 -2.24 -1.41 4.88
N SER A 18 -1.79 -2.65 4.66
CA SER A 18 -0.77 -3.31 5.46
C SER A 18 0.68 -2.93 5.09
N SER A 19 0.89 -2.10 4.07
CA SER A 19 2.23 -1.71 3.62
C SER A 19 3.04 -0.95 4.67
N VAL A 20 2.36 -0.16 5.52
CA VAL A 20 2.99 0.55 6.64
C VAL A 20 2.13 0.41 7.88
N VAL A 21 2.66 -0.30 8.86
CA VAL A 21 1.99 -0.53 10.13
C VAL A 21 2.94 -0.23 11.29
N ARG A 22 2.36 0.22 12.41
CA ARG A 22 3.07 0.37 13.67
C ARG A 22 2.14 -0.07 14.81
N TRP A 23 2.63 -0.90 15.69
CA TRP A 23 1.99 -1.24 16.96
C TRP A 23 3.03 -1.42 18.07
N ASN A 24 2.59 -1.47 19.31
CA ASN A 24 3.45 -1.74 20.44
C ASN A 24 3.84 -3.23 20.48
N ILE A 25 5.01 -3.53 20.97
CA ILE A 25 5.44 -4.92 21.19
C ILE A 25 4.42 -5.60 22.10
N GLY A 26 3.97 -6.80 21.71
CA GLY A 26 2.95 -7.56 22.44
C GLY A 26 1.50 -7.16 22.15
N GLN A 27 1.27 -6.09 21.41
CA GLN A 27 -0.07 -5.75 20.92
C GLN A 27 -0.48 -6.74 19.80
N HIS A 28 -1.74 -7.19 19.82
CA HIS A 28 -2.31 -8.09 18.80
C HIS A 28 -1.62 -9.47 18.68
N PRO A 29 -1.29 -10.18 19.75
CA PRO A 29 -0.62 -11.49 19.68
C PRO A 29 -1.47 -12.54 18.95
N GLN A 30 -2.80 -12.33 18.88
CA GLN A 30 -3.72 -13.21 18.18
C GLN A 30 -3.43 -13.29 16.67
N ILE A 31 -2.86 -12.26 16.06
CA ILE A 31 -2.53 -12.26 14.63
C ILE A 31 -1.65 -13.47 14.29
N TYR A 32 -0.57 -13.65 15.04
CA TYR A 32 0.35 -14.77 14.85
C TYR A 32 -0.23 -16.07 15.38
N ARG A 33 -0.73 -16.08 16.64
CA ARG A 33 -1.24 -17.28 17.31
C ARG A 33 -2.34 -17.97 16.52
N ASP A 34 -3.34 -17.21 16.07
CA ASP A 34 -4.48 -17.78 15.34
C ASP A 34 -4.08 -18.23 13.93
N PHE A 35 -3.09 -17.56 13.32
CA PHE A 35 -2.54 -17.98 12.05
C PHE A 35 -1.82 -19.33 12.15
N ILE A 36 -0.91 -19.50 13.13
CA ILE A 36 -0.13 -20.75 13.27
C ILE A 36 -0.97 -21.94 13.70
N GLN A 37 -2.06 -21.74 14.45
CA GLN A 37 -2.97 -22.81 14.85
C GLN A 37 -3.65 -23.47 13.63
N ASN A 38 -4.02 -22.70 12.63
CA ASN A 38 -4.65 -23.22 11.41
C ASN A 38 -4.39 -22.30 10.20
N PRO A 39 -3.20 -22.33 9.60
CA PRO A 39 -2.84 -21.42 8.51
C PRO A 39 -3.70 -21.59 7.26
N SER A 40 -4.26 -22.79 7.04
CA SER A 40 -5.13 -23.05 5.89
C SER A 40 -6.45 -22.27 5.93
N SER A 41 -6.96 -21.95 7.13
CA SER A 41 -8.22 -21.22 7.28
C SER A 41 -8.11 -19.77 6.79
N PRO A 42 -7.18 -18.95 7.30
CA PRO A 42 -7.04 -17.56 6.79
C PRO A 42 -6.66 -17.50 5.33
N VAL A 43 -5.78 -18.39 4.84
CA VAL A 43 -5.38 -18.43 3.41
C VAL A 43 -6.57 -18.70 2.49
N LYS A 44 -7.52 -19.53 2.89
CA LYS A 44 -8.75 -19.80 2.11
C LYS A 44 -9.80 -18.69 2.21
N ARG A 45 -9.85 -17.96 3.34
CA ARG A 45 -10.93 -17.02 3.66
C ARG A 45 -10.62 -15.59 3.26
N PHE A 46 -9.37 -15.20 3.24
CA PHE A 46 -8.93 -13.83 3.01
C PHE A 46 -8.14 -13.71 1.71
N HIS A 47 -8.31 -12.61 1.02
CA HIS A 47 -7.61 -12.36 -0.24
C HIS A 47 -6.11 -12.08 -0.06
N GLY A 48 -5.69 -11.67 1.13
CA GLY A 48 -4.30 -11.39 1.46
C GLY A 48 -4.10 -11.06 2.93
N ASP A 49 -2.88 -10.74 3.28
CA ASP A 49 -2.45 -10.37 4.63
C ASP A 49 -3.23 -9.16 5.18
N GLN A 50 -3.50 -8.19 4.33
CA GLN A 50 -4.24 -6.98 4.70
C GLN A 50 -5.64 -7.29 5.25
N ASP A 51 -6.40 -8.16 4.57
CA ASP A 51 -7.73 -8.54 5.00
C ASP A 51 -7.69 -9.37 6.29
N TRP A 52 -6.69 -10.25 6.42
CA TRP A 52 -6.44 -10.99 7.65
C TRP A 52 -6.14 -10.05 8.82
N LEU A 53 -5.18 -9.15 8.67
CA LEU A 53 -4.83 -8.16 9.69
C LEU A 53 -6.04 -7.31 10.08
N PHE A 54 -6.80 -6.82 9.10
CA PHE A 54 -7.99 -6.02 9.34
C PHE A 54 -9.03 -6.77 10.19
N ALA A 55 -9.23 -8.07 9.92
CA ALA A 55 -10.14 -8.91 10.69
C ALA A 55 -9.64 -9.14 12.12
N GLN A 56 -8.32 -9.24 12.33
CA GLN A 56 -7.72 -9.51 13.64
C GLN A 56 -7.68 -8.28 14.55
N VAL A 57 -7.30 -7.12 14.01
CA VAL A 57 -7.21 -5.88 14.81
C VAL A 57 -8.57 -5.20 14.98
N LYS A 58 -9.55 -5.58 14.17
CA LYS A 58 -10.93 -5.04 14.22
C LYS A 58 -10.94 -3.51 14.15
N LYS A 59 -11.32 -2.85 15.27
CA LYS A 59 -11.38 -1.38 15.38
C LYS A 59 -10.26 -0.79 16.24
N ASP A 60 -9.32 -1.62 16.70
CA ASP A 60 -8.23 -1.20 17.58
C ASP A 60 -7.04 -0.70 16.76
N PHE A 61 -7.27 0.34 15.97
CA PHE A 61 -6.23 1.03 15.22
C PHE A 61 -6.61 2.48 14.94
N ASN A 62 -5.58 3.30 14.70
CA ASN A 62 -5.72 4.67 14.22
C ASN A 62 -5.02 4.82 12.87
N PHE A 63 -5.56 5.69 12.03
CA PHE A 63 -4.89 6.09 10.80
C PHE A 63 -3.87 7.20 11.06
N TRP A 64 -2.77 7.14 10.33
CA TRP A 64 -1.87 8.26 10.18
C TRP A 64 -2.48 9.27 9.19
N PRO A 65 -2.05 10.53 9.25
CA PRO A 65 -2.46 11.51 8.25
C PRO A 65 -2.17 10.99 6.84
N ASP A 66 -3.13 11.13 5.93
CA ASP A 66 -3.03 10.59 4.58
C ASP A 66 -1.86 11.19 3.80
N GLU A 67 -1.55 12.46 4.06
CA GLU A 67 -0.45 13.19 3.44
C GLU A 67 0.95 12.70 3.82
N TRP A 68 1.10 12.01 4.96
CA TRP A 68 2.40 11.48 5.37
C TRP A 68 2.86 10.28 4.53
N ILE A 69 1.90 9.51 4.04
CA ILE A 69 2.16 8.26 3.33
C ILE A 69 1.25 8.21 2.11
N GLN A 70 1.80 8.47 0.94
CA GLN A 70 1.04 8.59 -0.29
C GLN A 70 1.31 7.45 -1.26
N SER A 71 0.29 7.10 -2.02
CA SER A 71 0.44 6.21 -3.17
C SER A 71 1.20 6.91 -4.29
N TYR A 72 2.32 6.32 -4.73
CA TYR A 72 3.08 6.87 -5.83
C TYR A 72 2.21 7.06 -7.07
N LYS A 73 1.57 5.99 -7.56
CA LYS A 73 0.81 6.04 -8.81
C LYS A 73 -0.53 6.78 -8.71
N TRP A 74 -1.22 6.74 -7.56
CA TRP A 74 -2.56 7.30 -7.46
C TRP A 74 -2.58 8.75 -6.99
N GLU A 75 -1.77 9.10 -5.99
CA GLU A 75 -1.74 10.43 -5.40
C GLU A 75 -0.61 11.26 -5.98
N MET A 76 0.61 10.78 -5.95
CA MET A 76 1.77 11.56 -6.41
C MET A 76 1.80 11.70 -7.94
N ARG A 77 1.42 10.68 -8.71
CA ARG A 77 1.36 10.71 -10.17
C ARG A 77 -0.04 10.98 -10.74
N GLY A 78 -1.09 11.03 -9.93
CA GLY A 78 -2.45 11.34 -10.36
C GLY A 78 -3.06 10.30 -11.32
N ARG A 79 -2.69 9.01 -11.19
CA ARG A 79 -3.21 7.88 -12.00
C ARG A 79 -3.01 8.04 -13.51
N PRO A 80 -1.80 8.23 -13.98
CA PRO A 80 -1.57 8.32 -15.42
C PRO A 80 -1.91 6.98 -16.09
N PRO A 81 -2.21 7.00 -17.39
CA PRO A 81 -2.40 5.78 -18.16
C PRO A 81 -1.17 4.87 -18.07
N MET A 82 -1.43 3.57 -18.08
CA MET A 82 -0.39 2.55 -17.95
C MET A 82 -0.47 1.56 -19.11
N VAL A 83 0.68 1.06 -19.53
CA VAL A 83 0.83 0.03 -20.55
C VAL A 83 1.58 -1.17 -19.97
N ARG A 84 1.25 -2.36 -20.47
CA ARG A 84 1.98 -3.58 -20.12
C ARG A 84 3.08 -3.83 -21.13
N ASN A 85 4.31 -3.99 -20.67
CA ASN A 85 5.45 -4.34 -21.52
C ASN A 85 5.40 -5.85 -21.92
N LYS A 86 6.37 -6.28 -22.74
CA LYS A 86 6.48 -7.67 -23.21
C LYS A 86 6.68 -8.68 -22.08
N GLU A 87 7.22 -8.26 -20.96
CA GLU A 87 7.46 -9.07 -19.76
C GLU A 87 6.22 -9.12 -18.84
N GLY A 88 5.13 -8.47 -19.24
CA GLY A 88 3.89 -8.44 -18.48
C GLY A 88 3.86 -7.40 -17.34
N ILE A 89 4.91 -6.60 -17.17
CA ILE A 89 5.02 -5.54 -16.17
C ILE A 89 4.28 -4.30 -16.67
N LYS A 90 3.45 -3.72 -15.81
CA LYS A 90 2.79 -2.44 -16.12
C LYS A 90 3.65 -1.27 -15.69
N ASP A 91 3.82 -0.30 -16.58
CA ASP A 91 4.44 0.98 -16.26
C ASP A 91 3.65 2.12 -16.91
N PHE A 92 3.94 3.35 -16.51
CA PHE A 92 3.32 4.52 -17.11
C PHE A 92 3.66 4.63 -18.61
N ILE A 93 2.71 5.05 -19.43
CA ILE A 93 2.91 5.20 -20.86
C ILE A 93 4.05 6.19 -21.15
N SER A 94 4.17 7.23 -20.31
CA SER A 94 5.25 8.22 -20.41
C SER A 94 5.80 8.58 -19.04
N PRO A 95 7.12 8.77 -18.94
CA PRO A 95 7.73 9.29 -17.73
C PRO A 95 7.13 10.62 -17.31
N GLY A 96 7.16 10.89 -16.01
CA GLY A 96 6.65 12.14 -15.48
C GLY A 96 7.24 12.48 -14.12
N VAL A 97 6.80 13.60 -13.55
CA VAL A 97 7.26 14.12 -12.28
C VAL A 97 6.14 13.96 -11.25
N PRO A 98 6.43 13.33 -10.09
CA PRO A 98 5.45 13.21 -9.02
C PRO A 98 5.19 14.57 -8.35
N LYS A 99 3.94 14.81 -7.97
CA LYS A 99 3.59 15.91 -7.06
C LYS A 99 3.67 15.39 -5.64
N ILE A 100 4.69 15.79 -4.91
CA ILE A 100 4.95 15.35 -3.54
C ILE A 100 4.38 16.37 -2.58
N HIS A 101 3.47 15.94 -1.69
CA HIS A 101 2.98 16.82 -0.63
C HIS A 101 4.13 17.14 0.35
N PRO A 102 4.26 18.39 0.86
CA PRO A 102 5.39 18.78 1.73
C PRO A 102 5.56 17.91 2.98
N GLN A 103 4.51 17.31 3.48
CA GLN A 103 4.55 16.43 4.66
C GLN A 103 4.74 14.94 4.31
N THR A 104 4.86 14.59 3.03
CA THR A 104 5.03 13.19 2.63
C THR A 104 6.42 12.70 3.03
N SER A 105 6.43 11.64 3.82
CA SER A 105 7.65 10.96 4.28
C SER A 105 7.84 9.61 3.59
N ILE A 106 6.77 8.99 3.11
CA ILE A 106 6.82 7.64 2.50
C ILE A 106 5.98 7.63 1.22
N ALA A 107 6.61 7.21 0.11
CA ALA A 107 5.93 6.88 -1.13
C ALA A 107 5.70 5.36 -1.20
N VAL A 108 4.43 4.93 -1.32
CA VAL A 108 4.08 3.51 -1.40
C VAL A 108 3.82 3.12 -2.85
N PHE A 109 4.57 2.13 -3.32
CA PHE A 109 4.37 1.47 -4.59
C PHE A 109 3.52 0.21 -4.39
N HIS A 110 2.24 0.28 -4.66
CA HIS A 110 1.33 -0.86 -4.55
C HIS A 110 1.03 -1.44 -5.94
N GLY A 111 1.37 -2.71 -6.15
CA GLY A 111 1.32 -3.34 -7.47
C GLY A 111 2.32 -2.70 -8.44
N ASP A 112 1.96 -2.66 -9.71
CA ASP A 112 2.80 -2.04 -10.75
C ASP A 112 2.59 -0.51 -10.85
N PRO A 113 3.63 0.24 -11.30
CA PRO A 113 5.01 -0.22 -11.39
C PRO A 113 5.64 -0.40 -10.02
N GLN A 114 6.57 -1.34 -9.91
CA GLN A 114 7.51 -1.40 -8.78
C GLN A 114 8.59 -0.30 -8.96
N PRO A 115 9.23 0.20 -7.90
CA PRO A 115 10.24 1.27 -8.04
C PRO A 115 11.32 0.95 -9.07
N LYS A 116 11.83 -0.29 -9.06
CA LYS A 116 12.88 -0.76 -9.99
C LYS A 116 12.46 -0.80 -11.46
N HIS A 117 11.15 -0.83 -11.75
CA HIS A 117 10.61 -0.87 -13.12
C HIS A 117 10.13 0.49 -13.59
N CYS A 118 9.88 1.41 -12.67
CA CYS A 118 9.34 2.73 -12.97
C CYS A 118 10.33 3.58 -13.76
N GLN A 119 9.89 4.11 -14.91
CA GLN A 119 10.73 4.93 -15.80
C GLN A 119 10.79 6.40 -15.39
N ASP A 120 10.03 6.83 -14.38
CA ASP A 120 10.06 8.20 -13.92
C ASP A 120 11.47 8.58 -13.40
N PRO A 121 12.03 9.76 -13.79
CA PRO A 121 13.34 10.21 -13.33
C PRO A 121 13.46 10.22 -11.81
N TRP A 122 12.44 10.66 -11.12
CA TRP A 122 12.40 10.69 -9.65
C TRP A 122 12.63 9.28 -9.04
N CYS A 123 12.04 8.24 -9.61
CA CYS A 123 12.27 6.88 -9.15
C CYS A 123 13.71 6.44 -9.37
N LYS A 124 14.28 6.75 -10.54
CA LYS A 124 15.67 6.39 -10.89
C LYS A 124 16.71 7.09 -10.01
N GLU A 125 16.41 8.30 -9.57
CA GLU A 125 17.29 9.07 -8.68
C GLU A 125 17.23 8.60 -7.23
N ASN A 126 16.02 8.23 -6.76
CA ASN A 126 15.78 7.93 -5.35
C ASN A 126 15.74 6.44 -5.01
N TRP A 127 15.67 5.55 -6.00
CA TRP A 127 15.69 4.11 -5.83
C TRP A 127 17.02 3.54 -6.37
N LYS A 128 17.92 3.17 -5.44
CA LYS A 128 19.24 2.58 -5.75
C LYS A 128 19.35 1.18 -5.18
#